data_83b5463a040e01a74f55539de1005cce
#
_entry.id   83b5463a040e01a74f55539de1005cce
#
_cell.length_a   1.000
_cell.length_b   1.000
_cell.length_c   1.000
_cell.angle_alpha   90.00
_cell.angle_beta   90.00
_cell.angle_gamma   90.00
#
_symmetry.space_group_name_H-M   'P 1'
#
loop_
_entity.id
_entity.type
_entity.pdbx_description
1 polymer ?
#
loop_
_entity_poly.entity_id
_entity_poly.type
_entity_poly.pdbx_seq_one_letter_code
_entity_poly.pdbx_strand_id
1 'polypeptide(L)'
;GVVHIAPGHGEEDYVIGSSYNLPTLSPVDDRGRFTSDVKEFEGENVFASNEKIIKFLEEKKLLLARQDISHSYPHCWRCKKPIIFRATKQWFLSVENNNLRQQLFNSVKNVSWVPVYGENRITGMLESRPDWCLSRQRYWGTPMPVIYCANCDEPIMCDDILKKIEDIIYQNGSNKYLEMPVGEILTENTKCKKCGGTNFKKSDDILDVWFDSGVSS
;
A
#
# COMPACT_ATOMS: atom_id res chain seq x y z
N GLY A 1 10.28 23.36 21.33
CA GLY A 1 10.39 23.70 19.93
C GLY A 1 9.11 23.36 19.19
N VAL A 2 9.04 23.68 17.92
CA VAL A 2 7.93 23.33 17.04
C VAL A 2 8.47 22.36 16.01
N VAL A 3 7.74 21.26 15.76
CA VAL A 3 8.10 20.23 14.77
C VAL A 3 6.97 20.13 13.75
N HIS A 4 7.32 20.10 12.48
CA HIS A 4 6.39 19.82 11.40
C HIS A 4 6.19 18.30 11.29
N ILE A 5 4.93 17.85 11.22
CA ILE A 5 4.54 16.44 11.07
C ILE A 5 3.83 16.29 9.72
N ALA A 6 4.35 15.42 8.86
CA ALA A 6 3.77 15.08 7.55
C ALA A 6 3.39 13.59 7.48
N PRO A 7 2.21 13.19 7.99
CA PRO A 7 1.81 11.77 8.09
C PRO A 7 1.81 11.02 6.76
N GLY A 8 1.65 11.72 5.64
CA GLY A 8 1.69 11.13 4.30
C GLY A 8 3.10 10.85 3.75
N HIS A 9 4.17 11.34 4.41
CA HIS A 9 5.53 11.32 3.86
C HIS A 9 6.63 10.90 4.83
N GLY A 10 6.27 10.36 5.99
CA GLY A 10 7.21 9.81 6.97
C GLY A 10 6.57 8.73 7.81
N GLU A 11 7.32 7.66 8.11
CA GLU A 11 6.81 6.55 8.92
C GLU A 11 6.55 6.99 10.37
N GLU A 12 7.50 7.66 10.99
CA GLU A 12 7.36 8.21 12.34
C GLU A 12 6.25 9.27 12.40
N ASP A 13 6.18 10.13 11.39
CA ASP A 13 5.14 11.15 11.24
C ASP A 13 3.75 10.51 11.10
N TYR A 14 3.66 9.39 10.39
CA TYR A 14 2.41 8.63 10.25
C TYR A 14 1.94 8.07 11.59
N VAL A 15 2.85 7.46 12.37
CA VAL A 15 2.53 6.91 13.69
C VAL A 15 2.05 8.01 14.64
N ILE A 16 2.79 9.11 14.71
CA ILE A 16 2.43 10.26 15.54
C ILE A 16 1.11 10.87 15.04
N GLY A 17 1.01 11.15 13.75
CA GLY A 17 -0.19 11.73 13.14
C GLY A 17 -1.44 10.89 13.39
N SER A 18 -1.34 9.58 13.28
CA SER A 18 -2.44 8.65 13.56
C SER A 18 -2.89 8.71 15.02
N SER A 19 -1.96 8.83 15.98
CA SER A 19 -2.29 8.94 17.40
C SER A 19 -3.03 10.23 17.76
N TYR A 20 -2.87 11.28 16.95
CA TYR A 20 -3.57 12.56 17.09
C TYR A 20 -4.71 12.75 16.08
N ASN A 21 -5.07 11.73 15.32
CA ASN A 21 -6.08 11.80 14.26
C ASN A 21 -5.82 12.90 13.22
N LEU A 22 -4.56 13.16 12.89
CA LEU A 22 -4.20 14.10 11.83
C LEU A 22 -4.53 13.50 10.45
N PRO A 23 -4.93 14.34 9.47
CA PRO A 23 -5.18 13.86 8.12
C PRO A 23 -3.87 13.39 7.46
N THR A 24 -3.91 12.24 6.80
CA THR A 24 -2.79 11.70 6.03
C THR A 24 -2.82 12.31 4.62
N LEU A 25 -2.28 13.50 4.48
CA LEU A 25 -2.18 14.18 3.19
C LEU A 25 -0.96 13.66 2.42
N SER A 26 -1.17 13.24 1.17
CA SER A 26 -0.10 12.76 0.29
C SER A 26 -0.28 13.36 -1.12
N PRO A 27 0.02 14.66 -1.32
CA PRO A 27 -0.20 15.37 -2.58
C PRO A 27 0.88 15.07 -3.61
N VAL A 28 1.28 13.81 -3.73
CA VAL A 28 2.29 13.33 -4.67
C VAL A 28 1.78 12.07 -5.36
N ASP A 29 1.83 12.06 -6.69
CA ASP A 29 1.40 10.94 -7.51
C ASP A 29 2.42 9.78 -7.56
N ASP A 30 2.07 8.69 -8.27
CA ASP A 30 2.92 7.51 -8.44
C ASP A 30 4.22 7.76 -9.22
N ARG A 31 4.35 8.91 -9.86
CA ARG A 31 5.54 9.33 -10.60
C ARG A 31 6.43 10.28 -9.80
N GLY A 32 6.06 10.54 -8.54
CA GLY A 32 6.77 11.50 -7.67
C GLY A 32 6.55 12.95 -8.08
N ARG A 33 5.37 13.28 -8.61
CA ARG A 33 5.00 14.64 -9.00
C ARG A 33 3.89 15.16 -8.09
N PHE A 34 3.90 16.45 -7.84
CA PHE A 34 2.83 17.10 -7.09
C PHE A 34 1.49 16.98 -7.84
N THR A 35 0.43 16.67 -7.08
CA THR A 35 -0.95 16.63 -7.59
C THR A 35 -1.58 18.03 -7.62
N SER A 36 -2.79 18.12 -8.16
CA SER A 36 -3.59 19.37 -8.16
C SER A 36 -3.94 19.91 -6.77
N ASP A 37 -3.70 19.12 -5.71
CA ASP A 37 -3.85 19.59 -4.32
C ASP A 37 -2.81 20.67 -3.96
N VAL A 38 -1.69 20.72 -4.69
CA VAL A 38 -0.64 21.74 -4.55
C VAL A 38 -0.50 22.49 -5.87
N LYS A 39 -1.41 23.40 -6.13
CA LYS A 39 -1.57 24.10 -7.41
C LYS A 39 -0.30 24.81 -7.90
N GLU A 40 0.47 25.37 -6.95
CA GLU A 40 1.70 26.13 -7.25
C GLU A 40 2.80 25.24 -7.85
N PHE A 41 2.76 23.93 -7.62
CA PHE A 41 3.79 22.97 -8.05
C PHE A 41 3.19 21.78 -8.79
N GLU A 42 1.92 21.84 -9.19
CA GLU A 42 1.23 20.76 -9.89
C GLU A 42 2.04 20.22 -11.07
N GLY A 43 2.20 18.88 -11.14
CA GLY A 43 2.92 18.20 -12.21
C GLY A 43 4.45 18.26 -12.10
N GLU A 44 5.01 19.04 -11.16
CA GLU A 44 6.45 19.13 -10.96
C GLU A 44 6.98 17.95 -10.14
N ASN A 45 8.20 17.49 -10.47
CA ASN A 45 8.86 16.44 -9.71
C ASN A 45 9.32 16.98 -8.35
N VAL A 46 9.07 16.23 -7.27
CA VAL A 46 9.34 16.66 -5.89
C VAL A 46 10.79 17.04 -5.63
N PHE A 47 11.77 16.31 -6.21
CA PHE A 47 13.19 16.64 -6.04
C PHE A 47 13.62 17.87 -6.86
N ALA A 48 13.02 18.07 -8.03
CA ALA A 48 13.32 19.21 -8.88
C ALA A 48 12.69 20.53 -8.37
N SER A 49 11.70 20.43 -7.51
CA SER A 49 10.94 21.59 -7.03
C SER A 49 11.57 22.28 -5.82
N ASN A 50 12.60 21.69 -5.18
CA ASN A 50 13.18 22.23 -3.94
C ASN A 50 13.54 23.71 -4.01
N GLU A 51 14.30 24.13 -5.04
CA GLU A 51 14.69 25.55 -5.21
C GLU A 51 13.50 26.47 -5.49
N LYS A 52 12.48 25.97 -6.18
CA LYS A 52 11.25 26.73 -6.45
C LYS A 52 10.43 26.92 -5.19
N ILE A 53 10.35 25.88 -4.35
CA ILE A 53 9.66 25.95 -3.04
C ILE A 53 10.35 26.95 -2.14
N ILE A 54 11.70 26.95 -2.09
CA ILE A 54 12.46 27.89 -1.30
C ILE A 54 12.17 29.33 -1.75
N LYS A 55 12.24 29.61 -3.07
CA LYS A 55 11.92 30.93 -3.63
C LYS A 55 10.48 31.36 -3.31
N PHE A 56 9.54 30.44 -3.45
CA PHE A 56 8.13 30.70 -3.11
C PHE A 56 7.97 31.11 -1.63
N LEU A 57 8.65 30.42 -0.72
CA LEU A 57 8.62 30.74 0.70
C LEU A 57 9.29 32.10 0.99
N GLU A 58 10.37 32.44 0.31
CA GLU A 58 11.04 33.74 0.38
C GLU A 58 10.11 34.88 -0.07
N GLU A 59 9.50 34.72 -1.25
CA GLU A 59 8.56 35.71 -1.82
C GLU A 59 7.35 35.94 -0.91
N LYS A 60 6.87 34.88 -0.27
CA LYS A 60 5.76 34.94 0.70
C LYS A 60 6.21 35.44 2.09
N LYS A 61 7.51 35.66 2.31
CA LYS A 61 8.09 36.06 3.62
C LYS A 61 7.81 35.02 4.72
N LEU A 62 7.77 33.74 4.34
CA LEU A 62 7.54 32.58 5.23
C LEU A 62 8.83 31.82 5.54
N LEU A 63 9.93 32.10 4.84
CA LEU A 63 11.22 31.48 5.09
C LEU A 63 11.98 32.25 6.20
N LEU A 64 12.23 31.58 7.32
CA LEU A 64 13.01 32.11 8.42
C LEU A 64 14.52 32.05 8.15
N ALA A 65 14.99 30.88 7.72
CA ALA A 65 16.40 30.63 7.39
C ALA A 65 16.51 29.39 6.46
N ARG A 66 17.63 29.31 5.75
CA ARG A 66 18.03 28.15 4.95
C ARG A 66 19.41 27.69 5.36
N GLN A 67 19.59 26.36 5.44
CA GLN A 67 20.87 25.73 5.66
C GLN A 67 20.98 24.46 4.81
N ASP A 68 22.08 24.31 4.10
CA ASP A 68 22.36 23.05 3.41
C ASP A 68 23.00 22.06 4.39
N ILE A 69 22.49 20.83 4.38
CA ILE A 69 22.97 19.74 5.23
C ILE A 69 23.33 18.54 4.39
N SER A 70 24.28 17.74 4.87
CA SER A 70 24.62 16.45 4.29
C SER A 70 24.23 15.36 5.27
N HIS A 71 23.44 14.40 4.82
CA HIS A 71 22.98 13.28 5.64
C HIS A 71 22.79 12.01 4.80
N SER A 72 22.68 10.85 5.46
CA SER A 72 22.30 9.61 4.80
C SER A 72 20.87 9.69 4.30
N TYR A 73 20.64 9.29 3.04
CA TYR A 73 19.33 9.30 2.43
C TYR A 73 19.01 7.93 1.79
N PRO A 74 17.80 7.40 1.94
CA PRO A 74 17.44 6.10 1.37
C PRO A 74 17.39 6.15 -0.16
N HIS A 75 18.02 5.15 -0.80
CA HIS A 75 18.06 4.99 -2.24
C HIS A 75 17.47 3.64 -2.65
N CYS A 76 16.86 3.61 -3.82
CA CYS A 76 16.38 2.37 -4.40
C CYS A 76 17.54 1.39 -4.60
N TRP A 77 17.44 0.20 -4.04
CA TRP A 77 18.49 -0.83 -4.17
C TRP A 77 18.76 -1.24 -5.61
N ARG A 78 17.78 -1.10 -6.52
CA ARG A 78 17.88 -1.48 -7.94
C ARG A 78 18.45 -0.36 -8.80
N CYS A 79 17.82 0.82 -8.84
CA CYS A 79 18.23 1.92 -9.71
C CYS A 79 19.15 2.95 -9.04
N LYS A 80 19.43 2.80 -7.75
CA LYS A 80 20.29 3.67 -6.93
C LYS A 80 19.85 5.14 -6.86
N LYS A 81 18.63 5.45 -7.29
CA LYS A 81 18.08 6.80 -7.18
C LYS A 81 17.45 7.02 -5.81
N PRO A 82 17.41 8.27 -5.31
CA PRO A 82 16.73 8.58 -4.06
C PRO A 82 15.25 8.20 -4.15
N ILE A 83 14.69 7.75 -3.04
CA ILE A 83 13.28 7.40 -2.91
C ILE A 83 12.54 8.45 -2.09
N ILE A 84 11.21 8.42 -2.16
CA ILE A 84 10.34 9.19 -1.27
C ILE A 84 9.46 8.24 -0.47
N PHE A 85 9.09 8.64 0.74
CA PHE A 85 8.04 8.00 1.50
C PHE A 85 6.70 8.61 1.11
N ARG A 86 5.72 7.76 0.89
CA ARG A 86 4.38 8.19 0.47
C ARG A 86 3.33 7.24 1.02
N ALA A 87 2.35 7.77 1.72
CA ALA A 87 1.20 6.99 2.13
C ALA A 87 0.36 6.62 0.91
N THR A 88 0.11 5.33 0.74
CA THR A 88 -0.73 4.78 -0.33
C THR A 88 -1.70 3.75 0.26
N LYS A 89 -2.86 3.58 -0.39
CA LYS A 89 -3.79 2.53 -0.01
C LYS A 89 -3.18 1.18 -0.37
N GLN A 90 -3.13 0.28 0.61
CA GLN A 90 -2.58 -1.06 0.44
C GLN A 90 -3.51 -2.09 1.11
N TRP A 91 -3.40 -3.34 0.68
CA TRP A 91 -4.09 -4.46 1.31
C TRP A 91 -3.17 -5.15 2.30
N PHE A 92 -3.68 -5.34 3.50
CA PHE A 92 -2.94 -5.99 4.58
C PHE A 92 -3.69 -7.22 5.07
N LEU A 93 -2.91 -8.28 5.36
CA LEU A 93 -3.36 -9.41 6.16
C LEU A 93 -3.07 -9.06 7.62
N SER A 94 -4.14 -8.91 8.41
CA SER A 94 -3.99 -8.61 9.83
C SER A 94 -3.58 -9.85 10.62
N VAL A 95 -2.45 -9.75 11.33
CA VAL A 95 -1.94 -10.84 12.16
C VAL A 95 -2.65 -10.92 13.51
N GLU A 96 -3.39 -9.88 13.90
CA GLU A 96 -4.19 -9.90 15.14
C GLU A 96 -5.62 -10.41 14.92
N ASN A 97 -6.12 -10.35 13.68
CA ASN A 97 -7.48 -10.79 13.38
C ASN A 97 -7.63 -12.30 13.64
N ASN A 98 -8.76 -12.69 14.22
CA ASN A 98 -9.07 -14.07 14.60
C ASN A 98 -7.98 -14.75 15.46
N ASN A 99 -7.21 -13.98 16.24
CA ASN A 99 -6.08 -14.46 17.03
C ASN A 99 -5.02 -15.23 16.20
N LEU A 100 -4.79 -14.83 14.95
CA LEU A 100 -3.86 -15.51 14.06
C LEU A 100 -2.46 -15.60 14.66
N ARG A 101 -1.94 -14.53 15.27
CA ARG A 101 -0.64 -14.54 15.94
C ARG A 101 -0.54 -15.65 17.01
N GLN A 102 -1.58 -15.81 17.82
CA GLN A 102 -1.60 -16.85 18.85
C GLN A 102 -1.67 -18.26 18.24
N GLN A 103 -2.41 -18.42 17.13
CA GLN A 103 -2.45 -19.69 16.41
C GLN A 103 -1.08 -20.04 15.82
N LEU A 104 -0.35 -19.05 15.29
CA LEU A 104 1.03 -19.23 14.81
C LEU A 104 1.97 -19.67 15.92
N PHE A 105 1.91 -19.04 17.11
CA PHE A 105 2.71 -19.49 18.27
C PHE A 105 2.40 -20.93 18.67
N ASN A 106 1.13 -21.31 18.66
CA ASN A 106 0.74 -22.68 18.96
C ASN A 106 1.27 -23.66 17.90
N SER A 107 1.25 -23.26 16.62
CA SER A 107 1.79 -24.09 15.53
C SER A 107 3.31 -24.27 15.64
N VAL A 108 4.04 -23.22 16.03
CA VAL A 108 5.50 -23.29 16.24
C VAL A 108 5.88 -24.36 17.26
N LYS A 109 5.09 -24.52 18.34
CA LYS A 109 5.32 -25.53 19.39
C LYS A 109 5.13 -26.96 18.91
N ASN A 110 4.39 -27.17 17.83
CA ASN A 110 4.10 -28.48 17.26
C ASN A 110 5.12 -28.91 16.20
N VAL A 111 6.11 -28.08 15.90
CA VAL A 111 7.18 -28.35 14.92
C VAL A 111 8.42 -28.89 15.62
N SER A 112 9.02 -29.92 15.06
CA SER A 112 10.33 -30.40 15.50
C SER A 112 11.44 -29.54 14.88
N TRP A 113 12.12 -28.76 15.70
CA TRP A 113 13.14 -27.81 15.24
C TRP A 113 14.54 -28.43 15.23
N VAL A 114 15.18 -28.39 14.05
CA VAL A 114 16.59 -28.79 13.86
C VAL A 114 17.32 -27.66 13.15
N PRO A 115 18.18 -26.93 13.80
CA PRO A 115 18.57 -26.99 15.23
C PRO A 115 17.49 -26.42 16.18
N VAL A 116 17.51 -26.83 17.43
CA VAL A 116 16.52 -26.47 18.48
C VAL A 116 16.31 -24.96 18.62
N TYR A 117 17.35 -24.15 18.49
CA TYR A 117 17.25 -22.68 18.60
C TYR A 117 16.37 -22.03 17.51
N GLY A 118 16.00 -22.76 16.47
CA GLY A 118 15.07 -22.30 15.44
C GLY A 118 13.71 -21.88 16.02
N GLU A 119 13.22 -22.57 17.05
CA GLU A 119 11.99 -22.23 17.75
C GLU A 119 12.03 -20.82 18.37
N ASN A 120 13.10 -20.49 19.10
CA ASN A 120 13.24 -19.16 19.71
C ASN A 120 13.33 -18.07 18.66
N ARG A 121 14.02 -18.33 17.56
CA ARG A 121 14.17 -17.36 16.47
C ARG A 121 12.84 -17.04 15.77
N ILE A 122 12.05 -18.06 15.43
CA ILE A 122 10.76 -17.84 14.78
C ILE A 122 9.76 -17.19 15.73
N THR A 123 9.78 -17.58 17.01
CA THR A 123 8.95 -16.97 18.05
C THR A 123 9.21 -15.47 18.17
N GLY A 124 10.48 -15.05 18.29
CA GLY A 124 10.84 -13.63 18.35
C GLY A 124 10.47 -12.86 17.07
N MET A 125 10.54 -13.49 15.90
CA MET A 125 10.06 -12.88 14.67
C MET A 125 8.54 -12.68 14.66
N LEU A 126 7.78 -13.63 15.20
CA LEU A 126 6.31 -13.54 15.26
C LEU A 126 5.84 -12.52 16.28
N GLU A 127 6.56 -12.33 17.40
CA GLU A 127 6.23 -11.34 18.43
C GLU A 127 6.16 -9.92 17.90
N SER A 128 7.13 -9.55 17.06
CA SER A 128 7.26 -8.21 16.48
C SER A 128 6.70 -8.07 15.06
N ARG A 129 6.11 -9.13 14.50
CA ARG A 129 5.62 -9.12 13.11
C ARG A 129 4.45 -8.15 12.94
N PRO A 130 4.59 -7.10 12.11
CA PRO A 130 3.46 -6.24 11.76
C PRO A 130 2.49 -6.97 10.81
N ASP A 131 1.35 -6.36 10.56
CA ASP A 131 0.43 -6.78 9.50
C ASP A 131 1.17 -6.91 8.18
N TRP A 132 0.82 -7.91 7.39
CA TRP A 132 1.50 -8.22 6.14
C TRP A 132 0.88 -7.48 4.97
N CYS A 133 1.59 -6.51 4.41
CA CYS A 133 1.18 -5.87 3.17
C CYS A 133 1.21 -6.89 2.03
N LEU A 134 0.04 -7.18 1.46
CA LEU A 134 -0.11 -8.17 0.38
C LEU A 134 -0.05 -7.56 -1.01
N SER A 135 -0.50 -6.32 -1.19
CA SER A 135 -0.55 -5.68 -2.50
C SER A 135 0.82 -5.21 -2.98
N ARG A 136 1.11 -5.39 -4.26
CA ARG A 136 2.34 -4.97 -4.93
C ARG A 136 2.02 -4.31 -6.26
N GLN A 137 2.65 -3.18 -6.53
CA GLN A 137 2.57 -2.43 -7.79
C GLN A 137 3.64 -2.96 -8.75
N ARG A 138 3.37 -4.12 -9.36
CA ARG A 138 4.24 -4.82 -10.30
C ARG A 138 3.44 -5.38 -11.46
N TYR A 139 4.08 -5.55 -12.62
CA TYR A 139 3.42 -6.12 -13.80
C TYR A 139 3.30 -7.64 -13.77
N TRP A 140 4.22 -8.31 -13.09
CA TRP A 140 4.30 -9.78 -13.09
C TRP A 140 3.98 -10.35 -11.73
N GLY A 141 2.97 -11.17 -11.66
CA GLY A 141 2.52 -11.86 -10.45
C GLY A 141 1.05 -12.24 -10.50
N THR A 142 0.56 -12.88 -9.45
CA THR A 142 -0.85 -13.24 -9.30
C THR A 142 -1.69 -11.97 -9.11
N PRO A 143 -2.69 -11.71 -9.96
CA PRO A 143 -3.51 -10.51 -9.85
C PRO A 143 -4.32 -10.50 -8.56
N MET A 144 -4.41 -9.34 -7.92
CA MET A 144 -5.24 -9.17 -6.74
C MET A 144 -6.73 -9.21 -7.10
N PRO A 145 -7.54 -10.12 -6.49
CA PRO A 145 -8.93 -10.32 -6.86
C PRO A 145 -9.85 -9.25 -6.25
N VAL A 146 -9.52 -7.98 -6.46
CA VAL A 146 -10.27 -6.84 -5.93
C VAL A 146 -10.82 -5.98 -7.05
N ILE A 147 -12.08 -5.59 -6.92
CA ILE A 147 -12.76 -4.67 -7.81
C ILE A 147 -13.05 -3.38 -7.05
N TYR A 148 -12.80 -2.24 -7.67
CA TYR A 148 -13.04 -0.91 -7.11
C TYR A 148 -14.15 -0.18 -7.85
N CYS A 149 -14.89 0.63 -7.13
CA CYS A 149 -15.75 1.64 -7.74
C CYS A 149 -14.86 2.68 -8.45
N ALA A 150 -15.07 2.90 -9.75
CA ALA A 150 -14.30 3.88 -10.52
C ALA A 150 -14.55 5.33 -10.08
N ASN A 151 -15.66 5.61 -9.39
CA ASN A 151 -16.03 6.96 -8.97
C ASN A 151 -15.46 7.38 -7.62
N CYS A 152 -15.32 6.45 -6.66
CA CYS A 152 -14.93 6.79 -5.29
C CYS A 152 -13.86 5.86 -4.69
N ASP A 153 -13.27 4.98 -5.50
CA ASP A 153 -12.24 4.00 -5.12
C ASP A 153 -12.61 3.12 -3.92
N GLU A 154 -13.93 2.92 -3.68
CA GLU A 154 -14.40 1.99 -2.67
C GLU A 154 -14.23 0.56 -3.17
N PRO A 155 -13.55 -0.33 -2.42
CA PRO A 155 -13.43 -1.72 -2.80
C PRO A 155 -14.77 -2.44 -2.71
N ILE A 156 -15.03 -3.30 -3.70
CA ILE A 156 -16.16 -4.20 -3.71
C ILE A 156 -15.61 -5.61 -3.56
N MET A 157 -15.75 -6.15 -2.36
CA MET A 157 -15.33 -7.49 -2.04
C MET A 157 -16.47 -8.16 -1.27
N CYS A 158 -17.04 -9.20 -1.84
CA CYS A 158 -18.01 -10.08 -1.18
C CYS A 158 -17.79 -11.52 -1.67
N ASP A 159 -18.27 -12.47 -0.89
CA ASP A 159 -18.03 -13.90 -1.13
C ASP A 159 -18.49 -14.34 -2.52
N ASP A 160 -19.63 -13.84 -3.02
CA ASP A 160 -20.14 -14.17 -4.36
C ASP A 160 -19.20 -13.71 -5.47
N ILE A 161 -18.62 -12.52 -5.36
CA ILE A 161 -17.68 -11.99 -6.35
C ILE A 161 -16.37 -12.76 -6.27
N LEU A 162 -15.87 -13.02 -5.07
CA LEU A 162 -14.64 -13.79 -4.87
C LEU A 162 -14.78 -15.20 -5.43
N LYS A 163 -15.91 -15.88 -5.16
CA LYS A 163 -16.19 -17.20 -5.69
C LYS A 163 -16.27 -17.22 -7.23
N LYS A 164 -16.91 -16.21 -7.81
CA LYS A 164 -16.96 -16.08 -9.28
C LYS A 164 -15.57 -15.87 -9.89
N ILE A 165 -14.70 -15.07 -9.25
CA ILE A 165 -13.33 -14.87 -9.68
C ILE A 165 -12.55 -16.19 -9.54
N GLU A 166 -12.71 -16.92 -8.43
CA GLU A 166 -12.14 -18.24 -8.21
C GLU A 166 -12.51 -19.20 -9.33
N ASP A 167 -13.80 -19.32 -9.65
CA ASP A 167 -14.31 -20.18 -10.72
C ASP A 167 -13.71 -19.82 -12.08
N ILE A 168 -13.61 -18.53 -12.41
CA ILE A 168 -13.00 -18.05 -13.65
C ILE A 168 -11.53 -18.47 -13.72
N ILE A 169 -10.77 -18.24 -12.64
CA ILE A 169 -9.35 -18.57 -12.60
C ILE A 169 -9.12 -20.08 -12.62
N TYR A 170 -9.93 -20.84 -11.89
CA TYR A 170 -9.84 -22.29 -11.85
C TYR A 170 -10.08 -22.93 -13.21
N GLN A 171 -11.08 -22.45 -13.97
CA GLN A 171 -11.45 -23.01 -15.26
C GLN A 171 -10.58 -22.53 -16.42
N ASN A 172 -10.10 -21.28 -16.37
CA ASN A 172 -9.52 -20.62 -17.53
C ASN A 172 -8.14 -19.98 -17.27
N GLY A 173 -7.64 -20.06 -16.03
CA GLY A 173 -6.40 -19.42 -15.62
C GLY A 173 -6.52 -17.92 -15.30
N SER A 174 -5.48 -17.39 -14.68
CA SER A 174 -5.44 -15.98 -14.23
C SER A 174 -5.45 -14.97 -15.39
N ASN A 175 -4.93 -15.33 -16.56
CA ASN A 175 -4.97 -14.47 -17.74
C ASN A 175 -6.40 -14.13 -18.15
N LYS A 176 -7.30 -15.12 -18.09
CA LYS A 176 -8.72 -14.90 -18.40
C LYS A 176 -9.36 -13.88 -17.48
N TYR A 177 -9.05 -13.94 -16.18
CA TYR A 177 -9.50 -12.92 -15.25
C TYR A 177 -8.99 -11.51 -15.62
N LEU A 178 -7.72 -11.38 -16.03
CA LEU A 178 -7.15 -10.10 -16.44
C LEU A 178 -7.82 -9.53 -17.69
N GLU A 179 -8.07 -10.36 -18.69
CA GLU A 179 -8.65 -9.97 -19.99
C GLU A 179 -10.16 -9.68 -19.93
N MET A 180 -10.88 -10.39 -19.04
CA MET A 180 -12.34 -10.32 -18.96
C MET A 180 -12.80 -8.91 -18.50
N PRO A 181 -13.79 -8.29 -19.17
CA PRO A 181 -14.39 -7.05 -18.69
C PRO A 181 -15.01 -7.18 -17.31
N VAL A 182 -14.89 -6.13 -16.47
CA VAL A 182 -15.43 -6.13 -15.11
C VAL A 182 -16.94 -6.41 -15.08
N GLY A 183 -17.68 -5.92 -16.07
CA GLY A 183 -19.12 -6.14 -16.18
C GLY A 183 -19.53 -7.63 -16.30
N GLU A 184 -18.64 -8.47 -16.81
CA GLU A 184 -18.89 -9.92 -16.87
C GLU A 184 -18.66 -10.63 -15.53
N ILE A 185 -17.85 -10.02 -14.64
CA ILE A 185 -17.59 -10.51 -13.29
C ILE A 185 -18.72 -10.08 -12.34
N LEU A 186 -19.16 -8.84 -12.46
CA LEU A 186 -20.24 -8.29 -11.64
C LEU A 186 -21.62 -8.65 -12.21
N THR A 187 -22.66 -8.54 -11.39
CA THR A 187 -24.04 -8.61 -11.85
C THR A 187 -24.50 -7.26 -12.39
N GLU A 188 -25.42 -7.25 -13.35
CA GLU A 188 -25.92 -6.02 -13.99
C GLU A 188 -26.48 -4.97 -13.02
N ASN A 189 -26.92 -5.40 -11.83
CA ASN A 189 -27.48 -4.51 -10.81
C ASN A 189 -26.49 -4.13 -9.71
N THR A 190 -25.20 -4.45 -9.86
CA THR A 190 -24.20 -4.10 -8.85
C THR A 190 -24.04 -2.59 -8.75
N LYS A 191 -24.20 -2.06 -7.52
CA LYS A 191 -24.00 -0.65 -7.20
C LYS A 191 -23.00 -0.50 -6.07
N CYS A 192 -22.19 0.55 -6.15
CA CYS A 192 -21.29 0.90 -5.05
C CYS A 192 -22.09 1.26 -3.80
N LYS A 193 -21.80 0.62 -2.68
CA LYS A 193 -22.48 0.86 -1.41
C LYS A 193 -22.25 2.28 -0.87
N LYS A 194 -21.15 2.92 -1.25
CA LYS A 194 -20.75 4.23 -0.76
C LYS A 194 -21.34 5.38 -1.59
N CYS A 195 -21.25 5.30 -2.92
CA CYS A 195 -21.65 6.41 -3.80
C CYS A 195 -22.79 6.08 -4.77
N GLY A 196 -23.29 4.82 -4.78
CA GLY A 196 -24.32 4.38 -5.71
C GLY A 196 -23.87 4.23 -7.16
N GLY A 197 -22.59 4.50 -7.46
CA GLY A 197 -22.05 4.41 -8.83
C GLY A 197 -22.08 2.98 -9.38
N THR A 198 -22.12 2.87 -10.70
CA THR A 198 -22.20 1.59 -11.43
C THR A 198 -20.95 1.30 -12.28
N ASN A 199 -19.97 2.21 -12.28
CA ASN A 199 -18.71 2.03 -12.98
C ASN A 199 -17.67 1.40 -12.06
N PHE A 200 -17.03 0.35 -12.54
CA PHE A 200 -16.08 -0.43 -11.75
C PHE A 200 -14.79 -0.69 -12.52
N LYS A 201 -13.70 -0.85 -11.78
CA LYS A 201 -12.38 -1.22 -12.31
C LYS A 201 -11.77 -2.33 -11.48
N LYS A 202 -10.96 -3.19 -12.08
CA LYS A 202 -10.15 -4.17 -11.33
C LYS A 202 -8.98 -3.45 -10.66
N SER A 203 -8.42 -4.10 -9.64
CA SER A 203 -7.12 -3.71 -9.10
C SER A 203 -6.04 -3.96 -10.14
N ASP A 204 -5.09 -3.03 -10.23
CA ASP A 204 -3.85 -3.19 -11.01
C ASP A 204 -2.74 -3.83 -10.16
N ASP A 205 -2.98 -4.06 -8.87
CA ASP A 205 -2.03 -4.67 -7.96
C ASP A 205 -1.96 -6.19 -8.15
N ILE A 206 -0.81 -6.73 -7.80
CA ILE A 206 -0.59 -8.18 -7.69
C ILE A 206 -0.36 -8.56 -6.23
N LEU A 207 -0.52 -9.84 -5.92
CA LEU A 207 -0.20 -10.39 -4.61
C LEU A 207 1.33 -10.45 -4.38
N ASP A 208 1.72 -10.35 -3.12
CA ASP A 208 3.10 -10.62 -2.71
C ASP A 208 3.49 -12.06 -3.07
N VAL A 209 4.61 -12.23 -3.74
CA VAL A 209 5.12 -13.55 -4.17
C VAL A 209 5.30 -14.53 -2.99
N TRP A 210 5.55 -14.04 -1.80
CA TRP A 210 5.64 -14.90 -0.60
C TRP A 210 4.27 -15.43 -0.16
N PHE A 211 3.20 -14.70 -0.47
CA PHE A 211 1.84 -15.22 -0.30
C PHE A 211 1.58 -16.37 -1.27
N ASP A 212 1.89 -16.19 -2.55
CA ASP A 212 1.77 -17.24 -3.56
C ASP A 212 2.56 -18.49 -3.17
N SER A 213 3.80 -18.29 -2.70
CA SER A 213 4.66 -19.38 -2.21
C SER A 213 4.06 -20.10 -0.99
N GLY A 214 3.46 -19.35 -0.07
CA GLY A 214 2.87 -19.90 1.17
C GLY A 214 1.61 -20.74 0.93
N VAL A 215 0.90 -20.54 -0.20
CA VAL A 215 -0.34 -21.26 -0.53
C VAL A 215 -0.16 -22.28 -1.66
N SER A 216 1.07 -22.48 -2.12
CA SER A 216 1.37 -23.37 -3.25
C SER A 216 1.58 -24.86 -2.87
N SER A 217 1.52 -25.19 -1.58
CA SER A 217 1.74 -26.56 -1.04
C SER A 217 0.46 -27.36 -0.92
#